data_a50227bd361da0d5c7e3b6473577eab3
#
_entry.id   a50227bd361da0d5c7e3b6473577eab3
#
_cell.length_a   1.000
_cell.length_b   1.000
_cell.length_c   1.000
_cell.angle_alpha   90.00
_cell.angle_beta   90.00
_cell.angle_gamma   90.00
#
_symmetry.space_group_name_H-M   'P 1'
#
loop_
_entity.id
_entity.type
_entity.pdbx_description
1 polymer ?
#
loop_
_entity_poly.entity_id
_entity_poly.type
_entity_poly.pdbx_seq_one_letter_code
_entity_poly.pdbx_strand_id
1 'polypeptide(L)'
;FPFRMYAGQQDNSTISVPSRGLPALTPFQNWFNAGGTECSDIAVHPTDPNIIYSTGYSGEFTYKNLTTGEEYQRTPYVHLTEGTRQDDLKYRFQWNYPVFVSKYNPDNVYVGSNVVHVTSDKAINWDIISPDLTRQLLNEDEEKADIPGGPIQNDATGVEVYSSIFALEE
;
A
#
# COMPACT_ATOMS: atom_id res chain seq x y z
N PHE A 1 15.91 -6.29 20.77
CA PHE A 1 16.19 -4.86 20.96
C PHE A 1 17.54 -4.50 20.37
N PRO A 2 17.68 -3.51 19.49
CA PRO A 2 16.69 -2.49 19.13
C PRO A 2 15.61 -2.99 18.17
N PHE A 3 14.39 -2.44 18.25
CA PHE A 3 13.38 -2.62 17.21
C PHE A 3 13.67 -1.68 16.02
N ARG A 4 13.07 -1.95 14.88
CA ARG A 4 13.18 -1.09 13.70
C ARG A 4 11.92 -0.27 13.51
N MET A 5 12.08 0.92 12.98
CA MET A 5 11.02 1.79 12.49
C MET A 5 11.05 1.77 10.97
N TYR A 6 9.88 1.88 10.36
CA TYR A 6 9.70 1.90 8.92
C TYR A 6 8.88 3.12 8.55
N ALA A 7 9.20 3.76 7.44
CA ALA A 7 8.47 4.91 6.94
C ALA A 7 8.67 5.10 5.43
N GLY A 8 7.58 5.46 4.75
CA GLY A 8 7.66 6.05 3.42
C GLY A 8 8.11 7.52 3.51
N GLN A 9 8.85 7.97 2.53
CA GLN A 9 9.33 9.34 2.43
C GLN A 9 8.86 9.92 1.11
N GLN A 10 8.00 10.90 1.16
CA GLN A 10 7.50 11.56 -0.05
C GLN A 10 8.68 12.07 -0.92
N ASP A 11 8.52 11.93 -2.24
CA ASP A 11 9.54 12.27 -3.25
C ASP A 11 10.87 11.53 -3.08
N ASN A 12 10.86 10.41 -2.34
CA ASN A 12 12.08 9.65 -2.06
C ASN A 12 11.78 8.13 -2.09
N SER A 13 11.99 7.45 -0.99
CA SER A 13 11.87 6.00 -0.89
C SER A 13 11.30 5.58 0.46
N THR A 14 11.09 4.31 0.63
CA THR A 14 10.70 3.71 1.91
C THR A 14 11.94 3.25 2.65
N ILE A 15 12.08 3.66 3.90
CA ILE A 15 13.26 3.35 4.72
C ILE A 15 12.93 2.53 5.95
N SER A 16 13.92 1.77 6.40
CA SER A 16 13.96 1.14 7.69
C SER A 16 15.15 1.64 8.49
N VAL A 17 14.89 2.07 9.73
CA VAL A 17 15.92 2.55 10.65
C VAL A 17 15.81 1.85 12.02
N PRO A 18 16.92 1.55 12.72
CA PRO A 18 16.84 1.00 14.06
C PRO A 18 16.43 2.11 15.05
N SER A 19 15.70 1.74 16.09
CA SER A 19 15.27 2.66 17.15
C SER A 19 16.44 3.21 17.98
N ARG A 20 17.59 2.55 17.90
CA ARG A 20 18.85 3.00 18.53
C ARG A 20 20.01 2.77 17.56
N GLY A 21 20.88 3.77 17.41
CA GLY A 21 22.18 3.59 16.78
C GLY A 21 23.05 2.65 17.64
N LEU A 22 23.83 1.81 16.99
CA LEU A 22 24.89 1.11 17.68
C LEU A 22 26.02 2.11 18.01
N PRO A 23 26.70 1.99 19.16
CA PRO A 23 27.88 2.80 19.44
C PRO A 23 28.87 2.73 18.27
N ALA A 24 29.38 3.87 17.84
CA ALA A 24 30.31 4.04 16.75
C ALA A 24 29.74 3.82 15.32
N LEU A 25 28.44 3.55 15.14
CA LEU A 25 27.82 3.54 13.82
C LEU A 25 27.01 4.82 13.60
N THR A 26 27.18 5.43 12.44
CA THR A 26 26.32 6.53 12.04
C THR A 26 24.92 6.04 11.70
N PRO A 27 23.87 6.85 11.81
CA PRO A 27 22.54 6.46 11.37
C PRO A 27 22.52 5.88 9.94
N PHE A 28 23.33 6.44 9.06
CA PHE A 28 23.43 6.02 7.65
C PHE A 28 23.96 4.59 7.43
N GLN A 29 24.62 3.99 8.42
CA GLN A 29 25.17 2.64 8.32
C GLN A 29 24.18 1.55 8.72
N ASN A 30 23.06 1.94 9.32
CA ASN A 30 22.09 1.00 9.89
C ASN A 30 20.72 1.08 9.24
N TRP A 31 20.52 1.99 8.31
CA TRP A 31 19.28 2.09 7.56
C TRP A 31 19.39 1.36 6.22
N PHE A 32 18.28 0.93 5.70
CA PHE A 32 18.18 0.34 4.38
C PHE A 32 16.85 0.70 3.73
N ASN A 33 16.81 0.63 2.41
CA ASN A 33 15.57 0.74 1.65
C ASN A 33 14.69 -0.49 1.96
N ALA A 34 13.48 -0.25 2.43
CA ALA A 34 12.54 -1.30 2.83
C ALA A 34 11.64 -1.81 1.70
N GLY A 35 11.89 -1.36 0.46
CA GLY A 35 11.00 -1.61 -0.68
C GLY A 35 9.92 -0.53 -0.78
N GLY A 36 9.04 -0.64 -1.77
CA GLY A 36 8.00 0.36 -2.02
C GLY A 36 8.51 1.64 -2.65
N THR A 37 7.61 2.59 -2.77
CA THR A 37 7.87 3.90 -3.32
C THR A 37 7.76 4.98 -2.25
N GLU A 38 7.53 6.22 -2.65
CA GLU A 38 7.54 7.37 -1.76
C GLU A 38 6.46 7.40 -0.70
N CYS A 39 5.29 6.86 -0.93
CA CYS A 39 4.11 7.00 -0.07
C CYS A 39 3.66 5.63 0.43
N SER A 40 4.53 4.92 1.13
CA SER A 40 4.27 3.54 1.50
C SER A 40 3.57 3.39 2.83
N ASP A 41 2.56 2.53 2.88
CA ASP A 41 2.24 1.77 4.08
C ASP A 41 3.10 0.50 4.10
N ILE A 42 3.45 0.01 5.28
CA ILE A 42 4.46 -1.03 5.42
C ILE A 42 4.02 -2.07 6.44
N ALA A 43 4.02 -3.32 6.03
CA ALA A 43 3.79 -4.46 6.91
C ALA A 43 5.02 -5.37 6.96
N VAL A 44 5.46 -5.68 8.16
CA VAL A 44 6.52 -6.66 8.39
C VAL A 44 5.89 -7.99 8.77
N HIS A 45 6.38 -9.07 8.20
CA HIS A 45 5.85 -10.39 8.49
C HIS A 45 6.01 -10.72 9.98
N PRO A 46 4.95 -11.15 10.69
CA PRO A 46 4.93 -11.23 12.15
C PRO A 46 5.87 -12.28 12.74
N THR A 47 6.24 -13.30 11.98
CA THR A 47 7.13 -14.38 12.44
C THR A 47 8.49 -14.38 11.75
N ASP A 48 8.67 -13.66 10.64
CA ASP A 48 9.96 -13.46 9.97
C ASP A 48 10.21 -11.97 9.65
N PRO A 49 10.93 -11.24 10.50
CA PRO A 49 11.17 -9.81 10.32
C PRO A 49 12.02 -9.47 9.07
N ASN A 50 12.53 -10.46 8.35
CA ASN A 50 13.23 -10.25 7.10
C ASN A 50 12.30 -10.15 5.90
N ILE A 51 11.02 -10.48 6.06
CA ILE A 51 10.02 -10.35 5.01
C ILE A 51 9.24 -9.05 5.25
N ILE A 52 9.25 -8.19 4.23
CA ILE A 52 8.64 -6.87 4.27
C ILE A 52 7.73 -6.72 3.05
N TYR A 53 6.55 -6.19 3.30
CA TYR A 53 5.61 -5.77 2.28
C TYR A 53 5.43 -4.27 2.37
N SER A 54 5.44 -3.60 1.24
CA SER A 54 5.26 -2.15 1.17
C SER A 54 4.41 -1.77 -0.03
N THR A 55 3.60 -0.76 0.15
CA THR A 55 2.73 -0.21 -0.88
C THR A 55 3.32 1.04 -1.50
N GLY A 56 2.71 1.51 -2.57
CA GLY A 56 3.04 2.77 -3.20
C GLY A 56 1.84 3.29 -3.98
N TYR A 57 1.91 4.50 -4.50
CA TYR A 57 0.81 5.07 -5.27
C TYR A 57 0.46 4.21 -6.49
N SER A 58 -0.73 4.40 -7.03
CA SER A 58 -1.22 3.66 -8.20
C SER A 58 -1.31 2.13 -8.05
N GLY A 59 -1.36 1.64 -6.80
CA GLY A 59 -1.46 0.22 -6.50
C GLY A 59 -0.12 -0.52 -6.56
N GLU A 60 1.01 0.17 -6.58
CA GLU A 60 2.31 -0.48 -6.51
C GLU A 60 2.46 -1.25 -5.21
N PHE A 61 2.94 -2.47 -5.31
CA PHE A 61 3.18 -3.36 -4.18
C PHE A 61 4.54 -4.04 -4.31
N THR A 62 5.31 -4.02 -3.25
CA THR A 62 6.64 -4.62 -3.19
C THR A 62 6.71 -5.70 -2.10
N TYR A 63 7.16 -6.87 -2.49
CA TYR A 63 7.64 -7.91 -1.59
C TYR A 63 9.16 -7.82 -1.51
N LYS A 64 9.72 -7.86 -0.30
CA LYS A 64 11.16 -7.86 -0.07
C LYS A 64 11.56 -8.90 0.97
N ASN A 65 12.61 -9.66 0.67
CA ASN A 65 13.21 -10.61 1.60
C ASN A 65 14.68 -10.24 1.84
N LEU A 66 14.98 -9.80 3.04
CA LEU A 66 16.33 -9.34 3.42
C LEU A 66 17.34 -10.48 3.52
N THR A 67 16.89 -11.73 3.76
CA THR A 67 17.75 -12.89 3.87
C THR A 67 18.24 -13.34 2.51
N THR A 68 17.36 -13.37 1.50
CA THR A 68 17.69 -13.84 0.13
C THR A 68 18.11 -12.70 -0.77
N GLY A 69 17.77 -11.46 -0.42
CA GLY A 69 17.95 -10.29 -1.29
C GLY A 69 16.89 -10.17 -2.39
N GLU A 70 15.86 -11.02 -2.35
CA GLU A 70 14.77 -10.96 -3.32
C GLU A 70 13.92 -9.71 -3.10
N GLU A 71 13.61 -9.04 -4.19
CA GLU A 71 12.70 -7.89 -4.22
C GLU A 71 11.89 -7.93 -5.51
N TYR A 72 10.57 -7.90 -5.38
CA TYR A 72 9.65 -7.97 -6.52
C TYR A 72 8.54 -6.94 -6.39
N GLN A 73 8.24 -6.26 -7.49
CA GLN A 73 6.99 -5.54 -7.64
C GLN A 73 5.89 -6.51 -8.06
N ARG A 74 4.80 -6.55 -7.31
CA ARG A 74 3.71 -7.53 -7.42
C ARG A 74 2.33 -6.90 -7.27
N THR A 75 2.11 -5.84 -7.99
CA THR A 75 0.87 -5.05 -7.98
C THR A 75 -0.37 -5.95 -8.15
N PRO A 76 -1.42 -5.78 -7.34
CA PRO A 76 -2.65 -6.58 -7.47
C PRO A 76 -3.33 -6.47 -8.83
N TYR A 77 -3.19 -5.30 -9.46
CA TYR A 77 -3.74 -5.06 -10.78
C TYR A 77 -2.93 -3.99 -11.51
N VAL A 78 -2.36 -4.36 -12.64
CA VAL A 78 -1.59 -3.42 -13.46
C VAL A 78 -2.53 -2.60 -14.33
N HIS A 79 -2.52 -1.29 -14.16
CA HIS A 79 -3.26 -0.36 -14.99
C HIS A 79 -2.50 0.96 -15.16
N LEU A 80 -2.82 1.68 -16.21
CA LEU A 80 -2.33 3.05 -16.38
C LEU A 80 -3.26 3.99 -15.61
N THR A 81 -2.77 4.59 -14.54
CA THR A 81 -3.55 5.54 -13.72
C THR A 81 -3.41 6.96 -14.24
N GLU A 82 -2.20 7.36 -14.64
CA GLU A 82 -1.94 8.67 -15.20
C GLU A 82 -2.68 8.86 -16.52
N GLY A 83 -3.45 9.92 -16.62
CA GLY A 83 -4.28 10.21 -17.78
C GLY A 83 -5.61 9.43 -17.83
N THR A 84 -5.88 8.53 -16.89
CA THR A 84 -7.14 7.82 -16.77
C THR A 84 -8.01 8.48 -15.69
N ARG A 85 -9.27 8.73 -16.02
CA ARG A 85 -10.24 9.25 -15.04
C ARG A 85 -10.43 8.23 -13.92
N GLN A 86 -10.61 8.70 -12.70
CA GLN A 86 -10.77 7.82 -11.54
C GLN A 86 -12.03 6.96 -11.59
N ASP A 87 -13.11 7.45 -12.20
CA ASP A 87 -14.34 6.71 -12.43
C ASP A 87 -14.19 5.58 -13.47
N ASP A 88 -13.17 5.66 -14.33
CA ASP A 88 -12.84 4.62 -15.31
C ASP A 88 -11.86 3.57 -14.73
N LEU A 89 -11.27 3.81 -13.55
CA LEU A 89 -10.38 2.85 -12.92
C LEU A 89 -11.13 1.64 -12.37
N LYS A 90 -10.72 0.46 -12.75
CA LYS A 90 -11.27 -0.79 -12.21
C LYS A 90 -11.05 -0.91 -10.71
N TYR A 91 -9.87 -0.54 -10.24
CA TYR A 91 -9.51 -0.47 -8.83
C TYR A 91 -8.92 0.90 -8.51
N ARG A 92 -9.40 1.49 -7.45
CA ARG A 92 -8.97 2.81 -6.96
C ARG A 92 -8.10 2.61 -5.73
N PHE A 93 -6.81 2.75 -5.88
CA PHE A 93 -5.84 2.71 -4.80
C PHE A 93 -5.57 4.13 -4.30
N GLN A 94 -5.67 4.34 -2.99
CA GLN A 94 -5.28 5.61 -2.39
C GLN A 94 -3.76 5.79 -2.49
N TRP A 95 -3.29 7.01 -2.34
CA TRP A 95 -1.85 7.33 -2.29
C TRP A 95 -1.10 6.43 -1.30
N ASN A 96 -1.57 6.37 -0.07
CA ASN A 96 -1.09 5.43 0.96
C ASN A 96 -2.15 4.34 1.19
N TYR A 97 -2.36 3.46 0.23
CA TYR A 97 -3.32 2.40 0.44
C TYR A 97 -2.80 1.38 1.46
N PRO A 98 -3.71 0.85 2.31
CA PRO A 98 -3.31 0.04 3.45
C PRO A 98 -2.81 -1.33 3.06
N VAL A 99 -1.82 -1.83 3.82
CA VAL A 99 -1.34 -3.21 3.79
C VAL A 99 -1.24 -3.75 5.21
N PHE A 100 -1.68 -4.98 5.43
CA PHE A 100 -1.36 -5.72 6.65
C PHE A 100 -1.16 -7.21 6.38
N VAL A 101 -0.37 -7.84 7.26
CA VAL A 101 -0.21 -9.29 7.29
C VAL A 101 -1.10 -9.85 8.39
N SER A 102 -1.88 -10.89 8.07
CA SER A 102 -2.75 -11.52 9.06
C SER A 102 -1.95 -12.01 10.27
N LYS A 103 -2.45 -11.71 11.46
CA LYS A 103 -1.90 -12.23 12.72
C LYS A 103 -2.31 -13.67 12.99
N TYR A 104 -3.34 -14.17 12.30
CA TYR A 104 -3.84 -15.54 12.44
C TYR A 104 -3.26 -16.49 11.40
N ASN A 105 -3.02 -16.00 10.18
CA ASN A 105 -2.36 -16.74 9.13
C ASN A 105 -1.33 -15.83 8.43
N PRO A 106 -0.07 -15.86 8.86
CA PRO A 106 0.97 -14.95 8.35
C PRO A 106 1.26 -15.06 6.84
N ASP A 107 0.81 -16.12 6.18
CA ASP A 107 0.92 -16.21 4.72
C ASP A 107 -0.07 -15.26 4.01
N ASN A 108 -1.14 -14.87 4.69
CA ASN A 108 -2.15 -13.97 4.13
C ASN A 108 -1.74 -12.51 4.31
N VAL A 109 -1.65 -11.83 3.19
CA VAL A 109 -1.42 -10.39 3.12
C VAL A 109 -2.60 -9.72 2.45
N TYR A 110 -3.10 -8.66 3.06
CA TYR A 110 -4.28 -7.94 2.61
C TYR A 110 -3.92 -6.52 2.20
N VAL A 111 -4.55 -6.04 1.15
CA VAL A 111 -4.48 -4.64 0.73
C VAL A 111 -5.85 -4.11 0.33
N GLY A 112 -6.03 -2.79 0.45
CA GLY A 112 -7.28 -2.12 0.12
C GLY A 112 -7.17 -1.22 -1.11
N SER A 113 -8.04 -1.46 -2.09
CA SER A 113 -8.38 -0.49 -3.13
C SER A 113 -9.80 0.05 -2.85
N ASN A 114 -10.72 0.02 -3.80
CA ASN A 114 -12.16 0.08 -3.52
C ASN A 114 -12.72 -1.28 -3.05
N VAL A 115 -11.94 -2.34 -3.22
CA VAL A 115 -12.20 -3.69 -2.71
C VAL A 115 -11.03 -4.18 -1.88
N VAL A 116 -11.23 -5.26 -1.13
CA VAL A 116 -10.15 -5.93 -0.40
C VAL A 116 -9.55 -7.03 -1.27
N HIS A 117 -8.24 -6.96 -1.45
CA HIS A 117 -7.44 -8.00 -2.09
C HIS A 117 -6.69 -8.80 -1.05
N VAL A 118 -6.49 -10.07 -1.30
CA VAL A 118 -5.66 -10.97 -0.48
C VAL A 118 -4.71 -11.77 -1.36
N THR A 119 -3.53 -11.99 -0.85
CA THR A 119 -2.57 -12.97 -1.39
C THR A 119 -2.09 -13.89 -0.29
N SER A 120 -1.75 -15.13 -0.64
CA SER A 120 -1.16 -16.13 0.28
C SER A 120 0.12 -16.74 -0.27
N ASP A 121 0.65 -16.18 -1.34
CA ASP A 121 1.80 -16.73 -2.08
C ASP A 121 2.87 -15.67 -2.39
N LYS A 122 3.11 -14.76 -1.45
CA LYS A 122 4.08 -13.67 -1.58
C LYS A 122 3.75 -12.71 -2.73
N ALA A 123 2.46 -12.41 -2.87
CA ALA A 123 1.92 -11.53 -3.89
C ALA A 123 2.10 -12.00 -5.36
N ILE A 124 2.28 -13.30 -5.58
CA ILE A 124 2.31 -13.84 -6.94
C ILE A 124 0.91 -13.80 -7.56
N ASN A 125 -0.10 -14.19 -6.76
CA ASN A 125 -1.50 -14.13 -7.16
C ASN A 125 -2.31 -13.33 -6.13
N TRP A 126 -3.38 -12.70 -6.60
CA TRP A 126 -4.27 -11.91 -5.78
C TRP A 126 -5.72 -12.30 -6.01
N ASP A 127 -6.44 -12.54 -4.92
CA ASP A 127 -7.87 -12.76 -4.91
C ASP A 127 -8.62 -11.55 -4.36
N ILE A 128 -9.84 -11.33 -4.82
CA ILE A 128 -10.75 -10.31 -4.29
C ILE A 128 -11.71 -10.99 -3.35
N ILE A 129 -11.80 -10.48 -2.13
CA ILE A 129 -12.60 -11.09 -1.06
C ILE A 129 -13.74 -10.21 -0.57
N SER A 130 -13.96 -9.06 -1.19
CA SER A 130 -15.06 -8.16 -0.86
C SER A 130 -15.77 -7.61 -2.10
N PRO A 131 -17.02 -7.16 -1.98
CA PRO A 131 -17.58 -6.23 -2.96
C PRO A 131 -16.85 -4.88 -2.89
N ASP A 132 -17.24 -3.93 -3.73
CA ASP A 132 -16.84 -2.53 -3.56
C ASP A 132 -17.36 -2.01 -2.21
N LEU A 133 -16.45 -1.63 -1.33
CA LEU A 133 -16.74 -1.17 0.03
C LEU A 133 -16.76 0.36 0.12
N THR A 134 -16.55 1.02 -1.01
CA THR A 134 -16.47 2.47 -1.06
C THR A 134 -17.77 3.06 -1.57
N ARG A 135 -17.86 4.38 -1.46
CA ARG A 135 -18.96 5.10 -2.03
C ARG A 135 -18.84 5.06 -3.56
N GLN A 136 -19.79 4.42 -4.22
CA GLN A 136 -19.87 4.43 -5.66
C GLN A 136 -20.29 5.82 -6.16
N LEU A 137 -19.97 6.12 -7.43
CA LEU A 137 -20.45 7.30 -8.11
C LEU A 137 -21.97 7.40 -7.98
N LEU A 138 -22.37 8.51 -7.48
CA LEU A 138 -23.76 8.89 -7.39
C LEU A 138 -24.21 9.40 -8.77
N ASN A 139 -25.50 9.30 -9.05
CA ASN A 139 -26.08 9.91 -10.24
C ASN A 139 -25.89 11.45 -10.23
N GLU A 140 -26.10 12.12 -11.37
CA GLU A 140 -25.86 13.56 -11.53
C GLU A 140 -26.57 14.45 -10.47
N ASP A 141 -27.67 13.98 -9.88
CA ASP A 141 -28.40 14.72 -8.86
C ASP A 141 -27.71 14.63 -7.49
N GLU A 142 -26.98 13.56 -7.23
CA GLU A 142 -26.23 13.34 -6.00
C GLU A 142 -24.82 13.96 -6.06
N GLU A 143 -24.27 14.18 -7.27
CA GLU A 143 -23.03 14.96 -7.46
C GLU A 143 -23.15 16.40 -6.93
N LYS A 144 -24.38 16.94 -6.89
CA LYS A 144 -24.68 18.30 -6.39
C LYS A 144 -24.91 18.36 -4.89
N ALA A 145 -25.01 17.23 -4.22
CA ALA A 145 -25.17 17.21 -2.77
C ALA A 145 -23.81 17.50 -2.13
N ASP A 146 -23.79 18.45 -1.22
CA ASP A 146 -22.62 18.79 -0.38
C ASP A 146 -22.40 17.66 0.64
N ILE A 147 -21.83 16.54 0.17
CA ILE A 147 -21.66 15.35 0.97
C ILE A 147 -20.17 15.25 1.35
N PRO A 148 -19.84 15.08 2.64
CA PRO A 148 -18.47 14.87 3.07
C PRO A 148 -17.80 13.72 2.30
N GLY A 149 -16.64 13.99 1.70
CA GLY A 149 -15.90 13.05 0.88
C GLY A 149 -16.11 13.21 -0.63
N GLY A 150 -17.01 14.09 -1.04
CA GLY A 150 -17.20 14.50 -2.44
C GLY A 150 -17.48 13.38 -3.46
N PRO A 151 -17.78 13.74 -4.69
CA PRO A 151 -17.81 12.79 -5.80
C PRO A 151 -16.40 12.31 -6.14
N ILE A 152 -16.31 11.21 -6.89
CA ILE A 152 -15.04 10.79 -7.49
C ILE A 152 -14.55 11.94 -8.38
N GLN A 153 -13.32 12.37 -8.18
CA GLN A 153 -12.75 13.48 -8.93
C GLN A 153 -12.57 13.14 -10.40
N ASN A 154 -12.78 14.14 -11.26
CA ASN A 154 -12.42 14.06 -12.67
C ASN A 154 -10.91 14.27 -12.91
N ASP A 155 -10.12 14.27 -11.85
CA ASP A 155 -8.68 14.41 -11.94
C ASP A 155 -8.07 13.13 -12.51
N ALA A 156 -7.26 13.26 -13.53
CA ALA A 156 -6.57 12.18 -14.23
C ALA A 156 -5.08 12.14 -13.90
N THR A 157 -4.63 12.78 -12.82
CA THR A 157 -3.22 12.73 -12.39
C THR A 157 -2.83 11.36 -11.84
N GLY A 158 -3.80 10.56 -11.38
CA GLY A 158 -3.58 9.23 -10.83
C GLY A 158 -2.96 9.22 -9.43
N VAL A 159 -2.86 10.36 -8.80
CA VAL A 159 -2.13 10.54 -7.52
C VAL A 159 -3.07 10.44 -6.33
N GLU A 160 -4.06 11.29 -6.22
CA GLU A 160 -5.01 11.31 -5.10
C GLU A 160 -6.34 10.70 -5.54
N VAL A 161 -6.56 9.45 -5.18
CA VAL A 161 -7.73 8.69 -5.62
C VAL A 161 -8.74 8.56 -4.49
N TYR A 162 -9.88 9.23 -4.64
CA TYR A 162 -10.99 9.15 -3.70
C TYR A 162 -11.84 7.89 -3.91
N SER A 163 -12.77 7.64 -2.98
CA SER A 163 -13.58 6.42 -2.96
C SER A 163 -12.70 5.16 -2.99
N SER A 164 -11.76 5.12 -2.07
CA SER A 164 -10.83 4.04 -1.83
C SER A 164 -10.76 3.68 -0.35
N ILE A 165 -10.34 2.46 -0.04
CA ILE A 165 -10.13 2.01 1.33
C ILE A 165 -8.85 2.67 1.85
N PHE A 166 -8.95 3.35 2.99
CA PHE A 166 -7.86 4.07 3.60
C PHE A 166 -7.21 3.33 4.78
N ALA A 167 -7.97 2.46 5.44
CA ALA A 167 -7.47 1.66 6.55
C ALA A 167 -8.09 0.27 6.53
N LEU A 168 -7.31 -0.73 6.87
CA LEU A 168 -7.70 -2.13 7.05
C LEU A 168 -7.10 -2.68 8.34
N GLU A 169 -7.88 -3.47 9.06
CA GLU A 169 -7.43 -4.20 10.24
C GLU A 169 -8.20 -5.53 10.35
N GLU A 170 -7.56 -6.56 10.94
CA GLU A 170 -8.12 -7.88 11.19
C GLU A 170 -8.44 -8.07 12.69
#